data_96d8ba3a8bd11bea12a2e43dab7e401a
#
_entry.id   96d8ba3a8bd11bea12a2e43dab7e401a
#
_cell.length_a   1.000
_cell.length_b   1.000
_cell.length_c   1.000
_cell.angle_alpha   90.00
_cell.angle_beta   90.00
_cell.angle_gamma   90.00
#
_symmetry.space_group_name_H-M   'P 1'
#
loop_
_entity.id
_entity.type
_entity.pdbx_description
1 polymer ?
#
loop_
_entity_poly.entity_id
_entity_poly.type
_entity_poly.pdbx_seq_one_letter_code
_entity_poly.pdbx_strand_id
1 'polypeptide(L)'
;MSTQRKQYSAEFKARVALEALKGLKTVNELASTYGVHPTQIAHWQHRLHKEMPEIFSARRAKREQDQEALQAQLYQQIGHLKVELDWLKKKAGLLT
;
A
#
# COMPACT_ATOMS: atom_id res chain seq x y z
N MET A 1 -7.63 2.98 -34.94
CA MET A 1 -7.93 2.52 -33.59
C MET A 1 -6.72 2.71 -32.70
N SER A 2 -6.94 3.30 -31.56
CA SER A 2 -5.85 3.44 -30.58
C SER A 2 -5.47 2.08 -30.01
N THR A 3 -4.20 1.73 -30.13
CA THR A 3 -3.67 0.51 -29.54
C THR A 3 -3.13 0.77 -28.13
N GLN A 4 -3.20 1.99 -27.68
CA GLN A 4 -2.72 2.35 -26.34
C GLN A 4 -3.64 1.79 -25.27
N ARG A 5 -3.06 1.00 -24.37
CA ARG A 5 -3.77 0.57 -23.18
C ARG A 5 -3.81 1.70 -22.19
N LYS A 6 -5.01 2.07 -21.79
CA LYS A 6 -5.16 2.99 -20.67
C LYS A 6 -4.66 2.29 -19.42
N GLN A 7 -3.76 2.95 -18.73
CA GLN A 7 -3.31 2.48 -17.43
C GLN A 7 -4.07 3.24 -16.35
N TYR A 8 -4.58 2.48 -15.40
CA TYR A 8 -5.33 3.02 -14.29
C TYR A 8 -4.52 2.87 -13.01
N SER A 9 -4.57 3.87 -12.14
CA SER A 9 -3.88 3.81 -10.86
C SER A 9 -4.51 2.73 -9.97
N ALA A 10 -3.72 2.24 -9.01
CA ALA A 10 -4.21 1.26 -8.05
C ALA A 10 -5.38 1.83 -7.24
N GLU A 11 -5.31 3.10 -6.87
CA GLU A 11 -6.38 3.76 -6.13
C GLU A 11 -7.67 3.84 -6.93
N PHE A 12 -7.56 4.17 -8.21
CA PHE A 12 -8.72 4.24 -9.09
C PHE A 12 -9.38 2.87 -9.25
N LYS A 13 -8.58 1.83 -9.51
CA LYS A 13 -9.09 0.48 -9.64
C LYS A 13 -9.79 0.01 -8.37
N ALA A 14 -9.20 0.29 -7.22
CA ALA A 14 -9.77 -0.08 -5.92
C ALA A 14 -11.10 0.62 -5.68
N ARG A 15 -11.18 1.92 -6.02
CA ARG A 15 -12.41 2.70 -5.85
C ARG A 15 -13.54 2.14 -6.71
N VAL A 16 -13.27 1.90 -7.98
CA VAL A 16 -14.27 1.37 -8.90
C VAL A 16 -14.71 -0.04 -8.48
N ALA A 17 -13.76 -0.89 -8.11
CA ALA A 17 -14.05 -2.24 -7.65
C ALA A 17 -14.90 -2.22 -6.39
N LEU A 18 -14.62 -1.32 -5.46
CA LEU A 18 -15.38 -1.20 -4.22
C LEU A 18 -16.83 -0.76 -4.51
N GLU A 19 -17.01 0.21 -5.41
CA GLU A 19 -18.35 0.63 -5.80
C GLU A 19 -19.13 -0.51 -6.45
N ALA A 20 -18.47 -1.34 -7.25
CA ALA A 20 -19.09 -2.51 -7.83
C ALA A 20 -19.52 -3.51 -6.77
N LEU A 21 -18.68 -3.72 -5.74
CA LEU A 21 -19.01 -4.61 -4.64
C LEU A 21 -20.18 -4.12 -3.80
N LYS A 22 -20.34 -2.80 -3.65
CA LYS A 22 -21.45 -2.23 -2.90
C LYS A 22 -22.80 -2.54 -3.54
N GLY A 23 -22.82 -2.79 -4.85
CA GLY A 23 -24.03 -3.20 -5.55
C GLY A 23 -25.07 -2.10 -5.74
N LEU A 24 -24.73 -0.85 -5.48
CA LEU A 24 -25.63 0.28 -5.67
C LEU A 24 -25.80 0.64 -7.14
N LYS A 25 -24.79 0.35 -7.94
CA LYS A 25 -24.81 0.56 -9.38
C LYS A 25 -24.35 -0.71 -10.08
N THR A 26 -24.90 -0.95 -11.27
CA THR A 26 -24.48 -2.10 -12.07
C THR A 26 -23.10 -1.84 -12.66
N VAL A 27 -22.45 -2.92 -13.08
CA VAL A 27 -21.15 -2.83 -13.75
C VAL A 27 -21.24 -1.97 -15.00
N ASN A 28 -22.35 -2.08 -15.75
CA ASN A 28 -22.57 -1.28 -16.95
C ASN A 28 -22.71 0.22 -16.63
N GLU A 29 -23.40 0.54 -15.55
CA GLU A 29 -23.54 1.93 -15.10
C GLU A 29 -22.19 2.50 -14.68
N LEU A 30 -21.39 1.73 -13.95
CA LEU A 30 -20.05 2.14 -13.56
C LEU A 30 -19.13 2.31 -14.76
N ALA A 31 -19.26 1.43 -15.76
CA ALA A 31 -18.52 1.53 -17.00
C ALA A 31 -18.79 2.86 -17.70
N SER A 32 -20.05 3.27 -17.76
CA SER A 32 -20.42 4.56 -18.36
C SER A 32 -19.90 5.73 -17.52
N THR A 33 -20.03 5.64 -16.21
CA THR A 33 -19.62 6.74 -15.31
C THR A 33 -18.11 6.99 -15.36
N TYR A 34 -17.31 5.92 -15.34
CA TYR A 34 -15.87 6.04 -15.26
C TYR A 34 -15.14 5.87 -16.59
N GLY A 35 -15.86 5.57 -17.66
CA GLY A 35 -15.25 5.38 -18.97
C GLY A 35 -14.35 4.14 -19.03
N VAL A 36 -14.73 3.09 -18.33
CA VAL A 36 -13.96 1.83 -18.25
C VAL A 36 -14.80 0.72 -18.83
N HIS A 37 -14.16 -0.20 -19.55
CA HIS A 37 -14.86 -1.34 -20.10
C HIS A 37 -15.46 -2.22 -18.99
N PRO A 38 -16.72 -2.68 -19.14
CA PRO A 38 -17.38 -3.48 -18.09
C PRO A 38 -16.60 -4.72 -17.70
N THR A 39 -15.93 -5.36 -18.64
CA THR A 39 -15.11 -6.55 -18.38
C THR A 39 -13.98 -6.24 -17.40
N GLN A 40 -13.35 -5.08 -17.52
CA GLN A 40 -12.30 -4.67 -16.59
C GLN A 40 -12.84 -4.43 -15.20
N ILE A 41 -13.99 -3.79 -15.09
CA ILE A 41 -14.62 -3.54 -13.79
C ILE A 41 -14.97 -4.87 -13.12
N ALA A 42 -15.55 -5.79 -13.86
CA ALA A 42 -15.87 -7.12 -13.32
C ALA A 42 -14.62 -7.85 -12.86
N HIS A 43 -13.53 -7.73 -13.61
CA HIS A 43 -12.25 -8.32 -13.23
C HIS A 43 -11.70 -7.71 -11.94
N TRP A 44 -11.74 -6.40 -11.81
CA TRP A 44 -11.27 -5.71 -10.61
C TRP A 44 -12.13 -6.06 -9.40
N GLN A 45 -13.45 -6.14 -9.59
CA GLN A 45 -14.38 -6.53 -8.54
C GLN A 45 -14.08 -7.94 -8.03
N HIS A 46 -13.87 -8.88 -8.94
CA HIS A 46 -13.54 -10.26 -8.60
C HIS A 46 -12.22 -10.34 -7.84
N ARG A 47 -11.22 -9.61 -8.32
CA ARG A 47 -9.90 -9.58 -7.70
C ARG A 47 -9.97 -9.00 -6.28
N LEU A 48 -10.70 -7.91 -6.10
CA LEU A 48 -10.87 -7.31 -4.78
C LEU A 48 -11.56 -8.27 -3.83
N HIS A 49 -12.64 -8.91 -4.28
CA HIS A 49 -13.37 -9.87 -3.48
C HIS A 49 -12.48 -11.05 -3.06
N LYS A 50 -11.67 -11.54 -3.98
CA LYS A 50 -10.78 -12.67 -3.73
C LYS A 50 -9.64 -12.33 -2.79
N GLU A 51 -9.04 -11.16 -2.95
CA GLU A 51 -7.84 -10.76 -2.21
C GLU A 51 -8.14 -10.03 -0.90
N MET A 52 -9.36 -9.55 -0.73
CA MET A 52 -9.73 -8.78 0.47
C MET A 52 -9.46 -9.53 1.78
N PRO A 53 -9.79 -10.84 1.91
CA PRO A 53 -9.51 -11.54 3.17
C PRO A 53 -8.04 -11.60 3.54
N GLU A 54 -7.14 -11.54 2.56
CA GLU A 54 -5.70 -11.58 2.82
C GLU A 54 -5.21 -10.35 3.60
N ILE A 55 -5.88 -9.22 3.44
CA ILE A 55 -5.54 -7.99 4.16
C ILE A 55 -5.66 -8.21 5.67
N PHE A 56 -6.61 -9.04 6.08
CA PHE A 56 -6.89 -9.33 7.48
C PHE A 56 -6.35 -10.68 7.95
N SER A 57 -5.54 -11.34 7.10
CA SER A 57 -5.00 -12.65 7.46
C SER A 57 -3.94 -12.51 8.55
N ALA A 58 -3.86 -13.51 9.42
CA ALA A 58 -2.86 -13.56 10.48
C ALA A 58 -1.43 -13.52 9.93
N ARG A 59 -1.23 -14.14 8.78
CA ARG A 59 0.09 -14.18 8.13
C ARG A 59 0.56 -12.78 7.73
N ARG A 60 -0.34 -11.97 7.19
CA ARG A 60 0.00 -10.61 6.81
C ARG A 60 0.23 -9.73 8.03
N ALA A 61 -0.63 -9.85 9.03
CA ALA A 61 -0.47 -9.13 10.28
C ALA A 61 0.87 -9.43 10.93
N LYS A 62 1.29 -10.70 10.92
CA LYS A 62 2.58 -11.09 11.47
C LYS A 62 3.73 -10.48 10.69
N ARG A 63 3.64 -10.45 9.35
CA ARG A 63 4.68 -9.83 8.52
C ARG A 63 4.81 -8.34 8.79
N GLU A 64 3.70 -7.66 8.96
CA GLU A 64 3.70 -6.23 9.28
C GLU A 64 4.32 -5.98 10.66
N GLN A 65 3.99 -6.78 11.65
CA GLN A 65 4.59 -6.70 12.98
C GLN A 65 6.10 -6.97 12.94
N ASP A 66 6.52 -7.96 12.16
CA ASP A 66 7.94 -8.28 12.02
C ASP A 66 8.70 -7.12 11.36
N GLN A 67 8.11 -6.47 10.38
CA GLN A 67 8.69 -5.30 9.73
C GLN A 67 8.79 -4.11 10.67
N GLU A 68 7.76 -3.87 11.47
CA GLU A 68 7.76 -2.79 12.47
C GLU A 68 8.83 -3.04 13.53
N ALA A 69 8.96 -4.29 14.00
CA ALA A 69 9.96 -4.66 14.99
C ALA A 69 11.37 -4.45 14.44
N LEU A 70 11.62 -4.87 13.19
CA LEU A 70 12.90 -4.66 12.53
C LEU A 70 13.21 -3.18 12.37
N GLN A 71 12.23 -2.41 11.96
CA GLN A 71 12.39 -0.97 11.77
C GLN A 71 12.73 -0.27 13.09
N ALA A 72 12.02 -0.62 14.17
CA ALA A 72 12.30 -0.09 15.49
C ALA A 72 13.71 -0.43 15.94
N GLN A 73 14.17 -1.65 15.68
CA GLN A 73 15.51 -2.10 16.01
C GLN A 73 16.58 -1.31 15.26
N LEU A 74 16.35 -1.03 13.98
CA LEU A 74 17.27 -0.23 13.17
C LEU A 74 17.36 1.21 13.68
N TYR A 75 16.21 1.82 14.02
CA TYR A 75 16.20 3.17 14.57
C TYR A 75 16.93 3.24 15.92
N GLN A 76 16.76 2.24 16.77
CA GLN A 76 17.46 2.16 18.04
C GLN A 76 18.98 2.10 17.83
N GLN A 77 19.42 1.31 16.86
CA GLN A 77 20.83 1.16 16.54
C GLN A 77 21.43 2.46 16.01
N ILE A 78 20.70 3.17 15.14
CA ILE A 78 21.12 4.46 14.62
C ILE A 78 21.25 5.47 15.77
N GLY A 79 20.30 5.50 16.68
CA GLY A 79 20.33 6.37 17.86
C GLY A 79 21.53 6.08 18.75
N HIS A 80 21.84 4.81 18.97
CA HIS A 80 22.97 4.39 19.78
C HIS A 80 24.31 4.85 19.13
N LEU A 81 24.46 4.64 17.84
CA LEU A 81 25.66 5.07 17.10
C LEU A 81 25.82 6.59 17.16
N LYS A 82 24.74 7.33 17.07
CA LYS A 82 24.76 8.78 17.15
C LYS A 82 25.25 9.27 18.54
N VAL A 83 24.79 8.62 19.59
CA VAL A 83 25.22 8.95 20.95
C VAL A 83 26.71 8.68 21.13
N GLU A 84 27.20 7.54 20.64
CA GLU A 84 28.63 7.22 20.70
C GLU A 84 29.47 8.22 19.92
N LEU A 85 29.02 8.62 18.74
CA LEU A 85 29.71 9.60 17.91
C LEU A 85 29.79 10.96 18.62
N ASP A 86 28.69 11.43 19.20
CA ASP A 86 28.63 12.68 19.93
C ASP A 86 29.59 12.66 21.12
N TRP A 87 29.63 11.53 21.86
CA TRP A 87 30.54 11.35 22.97
C TRP A 87 32.00 11.42 22.53
N LEU A 88 32.36 10.76 21.44
CA LEU A 88 33.71 10.79 20.89
C LEU A 88 34.11 12.19 20.45
N LYS A 89 33.22 12.90 19.78
CA LYS A 89 33.46 14.29 19.37
C LYS A 89 33.71 15.19 20.57
N LYS A 90 32.91 15.03 21.60
CA LYS A 90 33.01 15.81 22.84
C LYS A 90 34.36 15.52 23.52
N LYS A 91 34.75 14.26 23.61
CA LYS A 91 36.01 13.85 24.22
C LYS A 91 37.21 14.33 23.44
N ALA A 92 37.10 14.39 22.11
CA ALA A 92 38.15 14.90 21.24
C ALA A 92 38.22 16.44 21.17
N GLY A 93 37.29 17.13 21.86
CA GLY A 93 37.25 18.58 21.84
C GLY A 93 36.64 19.16 20.56
N LEU A 94 35.96 18.36 19.80
CA LEU A 94 35.32 18.80 18.54
C LEU A 94 33.95 19.43 18.74
N LEU A 95 33.33 19.19 19.89
CA LEU A 95 32.07 19.80 20.31
C LEU A 95 32.34 20.69 21.51
N THR A 96 32.16 21.96 21.30
CA THR A 96 32.30 22.96 22.38
C THR A 96 30.94 23.30 22.97
#